data_7d2b0ed0d4db694ee499e85d25d23bf0
#
_entry.id   7d2b0ed0d4db694ee499e85d25d23bf0
#
_cell.length_a   1.000
_cell.length_b   1.000
_cell.length_c   1.000
_cell.angle_alpha   90.00
_cell.angle_beta   90.00
_cell.angle_gamma   90.00
#
_symmetry.space_group_name_H-M   'P 1'
#
loop_
_entity.id
_entity.type
_entity.pdbx_description
1 polymer ?
#
loop_
_entity_poly.entity_id
_entity_poly.type
_entity_poly.pdbx_seq_one_letter_code
_entity_poly.pdbx_strand_id
1 'polypeptide(L)'
;AGTVLETFPYVSQAVGAKNDDGTDNYVLNAVNERSEYVWMVGFDSDYANGGTAATSGKDFNTLNAATDYAFGSGVNSAALTTTEVLTGFDLFEDKDIVEVDFLIAPGMATTTDQTTVVNDLISTAQSTRKDCVVVTSPARDDVVNINSAATITTNVTATADTFTNSSYLIMDGNYLKVYD
;
A
#
# COMPACT_ATOMS: atom_id res chain seq x y z
N ALA A 1 2.38 35.34 4.30
CA ALA A 1 3.55 34.47 4.47
C ALA A 1 3.14 33.33 5.38
N GLY A 2 3.36 32.09 4.95
CA GLY A 2 3.10 30.91 5.77
C GLY A 2 4.16 30.75 6.88
N THR A 3 3.85 29.88 7.87
CA THR A 3 4.82 29.49 8.88
C THR A 3 5.72 28.40 8.31
N VAL A 4 7.04 28.53 8.47
CA VAL A 4 7.98 27.47 8.14
C VAL A 4 7.84 26.38 9.20
N LEU A 5 7.52 25.17 8.80
CA LEU A 5 7.36 24.02 9.70
C LEU A 5 8.68 23.24 9.83
N GLU A 6 9.36 23.00 8.71
CA GLU A 6 10.60 22.26 8.67
C GLU A 6 11.60 22.89 7.69
N THR A 7 12.88 22.65 7.92
CA THR A 7 13.96 23.10 7.03
C THR A 7 15.02 22.01 6.92
N PHE A 8 15.43 21.70 5.69
CA PHE A 8 16.48 20.72 5.40
C PHE A 8 17.65 21.43 4.66
N PRO A 9 18.52 22.13 5.38
CA PRO A 9 19.62 22.88 4.78
C PRO A 9 20.69 21.94 4.23
N TYR A 10 21.33 22.37 3.15
CA TYR A 10 22.52 21.74 2.56
C TYR A 10 22.38 20.29 2.12
N VAL A 11 21.16 19.80 1.89
CA VAL A 11 20.95 18.44 1.37
C VAL A 11 21.45 18.32 -0.07
N SER A 12 21.90 17.12 -0.45
CA SER A 12 22.47 16.82 -1.75
C SER A 12 21.52 16.03 -2.63
N GLN A 13 21.53 16.30 -3.93
CA GLN A 13 20.83 15.48 -4.92
C GLN A 13 21.63 14.23 -5.35
N ALA A 14 22.90 14.12 -4.94
CA ALA A 14 23.74 12.99 -5.28
C ALA A 14 23.36 11.76 -4.44
N VAL A 15 23.11 10.63 -5.12
CA VAL A 15 22.84 9.36 -4.45
C VAL A 15 24.03 8.95 -3.60
N GLY A 16 23.75 8.56 -2.36
CA GLY A 16 24.80 8.13 -1.42
C GLY A 16 25.63 9.25 -0.82
N ALA A 17 25.24 10.52 -1.01
CA ALA A 17 25.90 11.64 -0.34
C ALA A 17 25.81 11.48 1.18
N LYS A 18 26.95 11.74 1.85
CA LYS A 18 27.07 11.67 3.30
C LYS A 18 27.54 13.01 3.86
N ASN A 19 27.15 13.33 5.07
CA ASN A 19 27.72 14.38 5.87
C ASN A 19 29.09 13.94 6.45
N ASP A 20 29.85 14.87 6.99
CA ASP A 20 31.15 14.58 7.60
C ASP A 20 31.06 13.62 8.80
N ASP A 21 29.91 13.56 9.44
CA ASP A 21 29.58 12.63 10.54
C ASP A 21 29.14 11.26 10.08
N GLY A 22 29.05 11.03 8.75
CA GLY A 22 28.60 9.77 8.14
C GLY A 22 27.10 9.62 7.99
N THR A 23 26.29 10.55 8.48
CA THR A 23 24.83 10.53 8.30
C THR A 23 24.44 10.77 6.84
N ASP A 24 23.25 10.31 6.46
CA ASP A 24 22.76 10.45 5.09
C ASP A 24 22.46 11.90 4.74
N ASN A 25 23.02 12.38 3.64
CA ASN A 25 22.81 13.73 3.12
C ASN A 25 22.12 13.73 1.75
N TYR A 26 21.82 12.58 1.20
CA TYR A 26 21.00 12.48 -0.01
C TYR A 26 19.59 12.97 0.32
N VAL A 27 19.09 13.95 -0.43
CA VAL A 27 17.83 14.68 -0.11
C VAL A 27 16.65 13.74 0.13
N LEU A 28 16.50 12.71 -0.68
CA LEU A 28 15.39 11.75 -0.56
C LEU A 28 15.44 11.04 0.81
N ASN A 29 16.59 10.52 1.18
CA ASN A 29 16.78 9.84 2.45
C ASN A 29 16.71 10.82 3.63
N ALA A 30 17.40 11.95 3.51
CA ALA A 30 17.46 12.96 4.56
C ALA A 30 16.09 13.56 4.90
N VAL A 31 15.22 13.72 3.91
CA VAL A 31 13.83 14.18 4.14
C VAL A 31 13.01 13.05 4.74
N ASN A 32 13.04 11.85 4.16
CA ASN A 32 12.21 10.72 4.61
C ASN A 32 12.56 10.22 6.02
N GLU A 33 13.80 10.40 6.46
CA GLU A 33 14.22 10.04 7.82
C GLU A 33 13.87 11.10 8.88
N ARG A 34 13.74 12.37 8.47
CA ARG A 34 13.66 13.50 9.42
C ARG A 34 12.35 14.27 9.37
N SER A 35 11.59 14.20 8.26
CA SER A 35 10.34 14.94 8.12
C SER A 35 9.18 14.27 8.83
N GLU A 36 8.36 15.09 9.51
CA GLU A 36 7.07 14.68 10.08
C GLU A 36 5.89 15.00 9.15
N TYR A 37 6.10 15.81 8.10
CA TYR A 37 5.01 16.36 7.29
C TYR A 37 5.03 15.88 5.84
N VAL A 38 6.18 15.51 5.29
CA VAL A 38 6.31 15.17 3.87
C VAL A 38 7.11 13.88 3.68
N TRP A 39 6.78 13.16 2.63
CA TRP A 39 7.51 12.00 2.17
C TRP A 39 7.88 12.18 0.70
N MET A 40 9.15 12.03 0.36
CA MET A 40 9.64 12.09 -1.01
C MET A 40 9.67 10.69 -1.61
N VAL A 41 9.02 10.51 -2.77
CA VAL A 41 8.99 9.23 -3.50
C VAL A 41 10.11 9.14 -4.53
N GLY A 42 10.53 10.28 -5.08
CA GLY A 42 11.57 10.38 -6.10
C GLY A 42 11.60 11.74 -6.76
N PHE A 43 12.37 11.85 -7.82
CA PHE A 43 12.42 13.05 -8.65
C PHE A 43 11.62 12.82 -9.93
N ASP A 44 10.84 13.83 -10.34
CA ASP A 44 10.17 13.85 -11.64
C ASP A 44 11.20 13.94 -12.79
N SER A 45 10.84 13.40 -13.96
CA SER A 45 11.65 13.45 -15.18
C SER A 45 11.97 14.87 -15.62
N ASP A 46 11.14 15.84 -15.25
CA ASP A 46 11.29 17.26 -15.57
C ASP A 46 12.09 18.04 -14.52
N TYR A 47 12.48 17.41 -13.44
CA TYR A 47 13.32 18.04 -12.42
C TYR A 47 14.71 18.37 -12.98
N ALA A 48 15.23 19.52 -12.62
CA ALA A 48 16.56 19.97 -13.06
C ALA A 48 17.59 18.86 -12.87
N ASN A 49 18.21 18.39 -13.91
CA ASN A 49 19.06 17.20 -14.05
C ASN A 49 18.32 15.91 -14.46
N GLY A 50 17.12 16.03 -15.00
CA GLY A 50 16.43 14.93 -15.67
C GLY A 50 15.82 13.88 -14.77
N GLY A 51 15.34 14.27 -13.60
CA GLY A 51 14.54 13.39 -12.73
C GLY A 51 15.24 12.15 -12.20
N THR A 52 16.47 11.96 -12.57
CA THR A 52 17.35 10.93 -11.99
C THR A 52 18.27 11.58 -10.96
N ALA A 53 18.47 10.89 -9.86
CA ALA A 53 19.47 11.28 -8.88
C ALA A 53 20.79 11.61 -9.61
N ALA A 54 21.39 12.75 -9.29
CA ALA A 54 22.62 13.17 -9.91
C ALA A 54 23.69 12.09 -9.70
N THR A 55 24.28 11.64 -10.77
CA THR A 55 25.45 10.77 -10.71
C THR A 55 26.68 11.57 -10.32
N SER A 56 27.63 10.93 -9.67
CA SER A 56 28.91 11.53 -9.31
C SER A 56 29.54 12.28 -10.50
N GLY A 57 30.01 13.51 -10.26
CA GLY A 57 30.61 14.35 -11.29
C GLY A 57 29.65 15.15 -12.17
N LYS A 58 28.37 15.17 -11.86
CA LYS A 58 27.39 16.06 -12.50
C LYS A 58 27.19 17.32 -11.65
N ASP A 59 27.23 18.46 -12.30
CA ASP A 59 26.87 19.74 -11.69
C ASP A 59 25.36 19.80 -11.47
N PHE A 60 24.95 20.39 -10.36
CA PHE A 60 23.55 20.68 -10.11
C PHE A 60 23.15 21.93 -10.87
N ASN A 61 22.00 21.92 -11.52
CA ASN A 61 21.41 23.14 -12.03
C ASN A 61 21.07 24.04 -10.84
N THR A 62 21.59 25.24 -10.85
CA THR A 62 21.26 26.23 -9.84
C THR A 62 19.82 26.68 -10.07
N LEU A 63 18.99 26.59 -9.04
CA LEU A 63 17.71 27.28 -9.06
C LEU A 63 17.99 28.79 -9.11
N ASN A 64 17.55 29.45 -10.18
CA ASN A 64 17.83 30.85 -10.41
C ASN A 64 17.10 31.78 -9.41
N ALA A 65 16.13 31.27 -8.68
CA ALA A 65 15.42 31.96 -7.61
C ALA A 65 14.78 30.95 -6.66
N ALA A 66 14.46 31.41 -5.44
CA ALA A 66 13.57 30.65 -4.56
C ALA A 66 12.25 30.40 -5.26
N THR A 67 11.85 29.13 -5.32
CA THR A 67 10.61 28.72 -5.99
C THR A 67 9.69 28.08 -4.97
N ASP A 68 8.47 28.60 -4.90
CA ASP A 68 7.41 28.02 -4.07
C ASP A 68 6.68 26.94 -4.87
N TYR A 69 6.69 25.72 -4.37
CA TYR A 69 5.90 24.63 -4.93
C TYR A 69 4.71 24.35 -4.00
N ALA A 70 3.51 24.66 -4.46
CA ALA A 70 2.30 24.33 -3.74
C ALA A 70 1.89 22.87 -4.03
N PHE A 71 1.58 22.11 -2.99
CA PHE A 71 0.89 20.85 -3.19
C PHE A 71 -0.50 21.10 -3.74
N GLY A 72 -0.81 20.52 -4.88
CA GLY A 72 -2.08 20.68 -5.57
C GLY A 72 -2.49 19.40 -6.27
N SER A 73 -3.71 19.40 -6.80
CA SER A 73 -4.23 18.29 -7.62
C SER A 73 -4.15 16.93 -6.95
N GLY A 74 -4.29 16.89 -5.62
CA GLY A 74 -4.41 15.63 -4.89
C GLY A 74 -5.57 14.82 -5.47
N VAL A 75 -5.30 13.58 -5.84
CA VAL A 75 -6.30 12.63 -6.36
C VAL A 75 -6.44 11.52 -5.35
N ASN A 76 -7.68 11.16 -5.01
CA ASN A 76 -7.90 9.94 -4.26
C ASN A 76 -7.35 8.76 -5.07
N SER A 77 -6.63 7.87 -4.40
CA SER A 77 -6.18 6.64 -5.01
C SER A 77 -7.35 5.93 -5.71
N ALA A 78 -7.11 5.39 -6.89
CA ALA A 78 -8.02 4.41 -7.46
C ALA A 78 -8.19 3.24 -6.48
N ALA A 79 -9.30 2.52 -6.58
CA ALA A 79 -9.45 1.28 -5.83
C ALA A 79 -8.23 0.38 -6.08
N LEU A 80 -7.71 -0.23 -5.00
CA LEU A 80 -6.59 -1.16 -5.12
C LEU A 80 -6.93 -2.28 -6.10
N THR A 81 -6.01 -2.56 -6.98
CA THR A 81 -6.11 -3.73 -7.86
C THR A 81 -5.79 -5.01 -7.09
N THR A 82 -6.30 -6.13 -7.58
CA THR A 82 -5.99 -7.46 -7.03
C THR A 82 -4.48 -7.69 -6.90
N THR A 83 -3.71 -7.31 -7.93
CA THR A 83 -2.25 -7.45 -7.94
C THR A 83 -1.57 -6.67 -6.83
N GLU A 84 -2.00 -5.43 -6.58
CA GLU A 84 -1.42 -4.59 -5.51
C GLU A 84 -1.71 -5.18 -4.13
N VAL A 85 -2.92 -5.71 -3.93
CA VAL A 85 -3.30 -6.40 -2.68
C VAL A 85 -2.44 -7.64 -2.47
N LEU A 86 -2.28 -8.49 -3.48
CA LEU A 86 -1.46 -9.70 -3.41
C LEU A 86 0.00 -9.37 -3.13
N THR A 87 0.60 -8.41 -3.86
CA THR A 87 1.97 -7.97 -3.60
C THR A 87 2.18 -7.49 -2.14
N GLY A 88 1.14 -6.87 -1.56
CA GLY A 88 1.18 -6.49 -0.14
C GLY A 88 1.18 -7.70 0.80
N PHE A 89 0.39 -8.73 0.50
CA PHE A 89 0.34 -9.96 1.30
C PHE A 89 1.55 -10.87 1.12
N ASP A 90 2.21 -10.86 -0.04
CA ASP A 90 3.45 -11.60 -0.30
C ASP A 90 4.56 -11.26 0.70
N LEU A 91 4.54 -10.05 1.27
CA LEU A 91 5.48 -9.64 2.33
C LEU A 91 5.32 -10.44 3.64
N PHE A 92 4.20 -11.13 3.81
CA PHE A 92 3.88 -11.93 4.99
C PHE A 92 3.99 -13.43 4.75
N GLU A 93 4.49 -13.87 3.60
CA GLU A 93 4.65 -15.30 3.28
C GLU A 93 5.73 -15.98 4.12
N ASP A 94 6.80 -15.26 4.46
CA ASP A 94 7.90 -15.79 5.24
C ASP A 94 7.58 -15.73 6.74
N LYS A 95 7.26 -16.90 7.32
CA LYS A 95 6.94 -17.06 8.73
C LYS A 95 8.13 -16.82 9.67
N ASP A 96 9.35 -16.92 9.14
CA ASP A 96 10.57 -16.76 9.95
C ASP A 96 10.92 -15.26 10.13
N ILE A 97 10.37 -14.40 9.25
CA ILE A 97 10.55 -12.95 9.30
C ILE A 97 9.39 -12.26 10.04
N VAL A 98 8.16 -12.68 9.77
CA VAL A 98 6.96 -12.04 10.33
C VAL A 98 6.05 -13.07 10.97
N GLU A 99 5.76 -12.92 12.25
CA GLU A 99 4.79 -13.73 12.99
C GLU A 99 3.37 -13.17 12.76
N VAL A 100 2.45 -14.01 12.26
CA VAL A 100 1.06 -13.64 11.92
C VAL A 100 0.13 -14.77 12.29
N ASP A 101 -0.91 -14.47 13.08
CA ASP A 101 -1.97 -15.45 13.44
C ASP A 101 -3.15 -15.43 12.47
N PHE A 102 -3.46 -14.25 11.90
CA PHE A 102 -4.61 -14.05 11.02
C PHE A 102 -4.22 -13.26 9.78
N LEU A 103 -4.64 -13.74 8.61
CA LEU A 103 -4.62 -13.02 7.35
C LEU A 103 -6.05 -12.58 7.05
N ILE A 104 -6.33 -11.29 7.21
CA ILE A 104 -7.68 -10.75 7.00
C ILE A 104 -7.75 -10.20 5.58
N ALA A 105 -8.51 -10.90 4.72
CA ALA A 105 -8.69 -10.48 3.35
C ALA A 105 -9.52 -9.17 3.29
N PRO A 106 -9.06 -8.15 2.56
CA PRO A 106 -9.86 -6.95 2.34
C PRO A 106 -11.11 -7.28 1.52
N GLY A 107 -12.18 -6.50 1.74
CA GLY A 107 -13.38 -6.60 0.90
C GLY A 107 -13.10 -6.03 -0.50
N MET A 108 -13.07 -6.89 -1.51
CA MET A 108 -12.92 -6.49 -2.90
C MET A 108 -14.28 -6.08 -3.48
N ALA A 109 -14.26 -5.32 -4.58
CA ALA A 109 -15.48 -4.82 -5.20
C ALA A 109 -16.29 -5.94 -5.86
N THR A 110 -15.63 -6.91 -6.48
CA THR A 110 -16.28 -8.01 -7.22
C THR A 110 -15.97 -9.37 -6.61
N THR A 111 -16.86 -10.33 -6.82
CA THR A 111 -16.67 -11.73 -6.39
C THR A 111 -15.42 -12.34 -7.03
N THR A 112 -15.13 -12.01 -8.28
CA THR A 112 -13.93 -12.51 -8.98
C THR A 112 -12.64 -12.06 -8.31
N ASP A 113 -12.55 -10.77 -7.97
CA ASP A 113 -11.38 -10.22 -7.29
C ASP A 113 -11.25 -10.80 -5.88
N GLN A 114 -12.38 -10.90 -5.15
CA GLN A 114 -12.43 -11.52 -3.83
C GLN A 114 -11.93 -12.96 -3.87
N THR A 115 -12.41 -13.74 -4.85
CA THR A 115 -11.99 -15.14 -5.05
C THR A 115 -10.49 -15.25 -5.29
N THR A 116 -9.94 -14.38 -6.13
CA THR A 116 -8.51 -14.38 -6.45
C THR A 116 -7.67 -14.12 -5.21
N VAL A 117 -8.00 -13.06 -4.46
CA VAL A 117 -7.26 -12.69 -3.23
C VAL A 117 -7.38 -13.79 -2.18
N VAL A 118 -8.59 -14.26 -1.90
CA VAL A 118 -8.82 -15.26 -0.85
C VAL A 118 -8.14 -16.60 -1.16
N ASN A 119 -8.20 -17.07 -2.41
CA ASN A 119 -7.57 -18.32 -2.79
C ASN A 119 -6.03 -18.26 -2.72
N ASP A 120 -5.44 -17.10 -2.99
CA ASP A 120 -4.02 -16.88 -2.81
C ASP A 120 -3.63 -16.93 -1.33
N LEU A 121 -4.37 -16.21 -0.46
CA LEU A 121 -4.16 -16.25 0.98
C LEU A 121 -4.35 -17.65 1.57
N ILE A 122 -5.32 -18.43 1.06
CA ILE A 122 -5.50 -19.83 1.44
C ILE A 122 -4.24 -20.63 1.06
N SER A 123 -3.70 -20.42 -0.13
CA SER A 123 -2.47 -21.08 -0.58
C SER A 123 -1.31 -20.75 0.36
N THR A 124 -1.14 -19.49 0.71
CA THR A 124 -0.13 -19.03 1.68
C THR A 124 -0.33 -19.68 3.05
N ALA A 125 -1.54 -19.64 3.61
CA ALA A 125 -1.82 -20.22 4.92
C ALA A 125 -1.68 -21.76 4.94
N GLN A 126 -2.15 -22.45 3.91
CA GLN A 126 -2.20 -23.91 3.86
C GLN A 126 -0.88 -24.55 3.43
N SER A 127 -0.16 -23.94 2.50
CA SER A 127 1.00 -24.55 1.85
C SER A 127 2.32 -23.98 2.36
N THR A 128 2.40 -22.69 2.57
CA THR A 128 3.65 -22.00 2.91
C THR A 128 3.82 -21.85 4.41
N ARG A 129 2.89 -21.21 5.09
CA ARG A 129 3.02 -20.85 6.51
C ARG A 129 2.59 -21.96 7.46
N LYS A 130 1.35 -22.41 7.39
CA LYS A 130 0.70 -23.41 8.26
C LYS A 130 0.54 -23.00 9.74
N ASP A 131 0.74 -21.72 10.04
CA ASP A 131 0.69 -21.12 11.38
C ASP A 131 -0.36 -20.02 11.52
N CYS A 132 -1.11 -19.73 10.47
CA CYS A 132 -2.11 -18.66 10.45
C CYS A 132 -3.43 -19.13 9.81
N VAL A 133 -4.48 -18.34 10.02
CA VAL A 133 -5.83 -18.58 9.49
C VAL A 133 -6.28 -17.40 8.64
N VAL A 134 -6.89 -17.67 7.50
CA VAL A 134 -7.47 -16.67 6.62
C VAL A 134 -8.89 -16.36 7.09
N VAL A 135 -9.19 -15.06 7.24
CA VAL A 135 -10.53 -14.56 7.55
C VAL A 135 -11.00 -13.69 6.39
N THR A 136 -12.18 -13.96 5.89
CA THR A 136 -12.77 -13.23 4.76
C THR A 136 -14.25 -12.95 4.96
N SER A 137 -14.73 -11.98 4.19
CA SER A 137 -16.15 -11.66 4.01
C SER A 137 -16.53 -11.87 2.54
N PRO A 138 -17.83 -11.97 2.19
CA PRO A 138 -18.24 -11.98 0.79
C PRO A 138 -17.85 -10.69 0.08
N ALA A 139 -17.82 -10.68 -1.24
CA ALA A 139 -17.59 -9.45 -1.99
C ALA A 139 -18.67 -8.41 -1.66
N ARG A 140 -18.27 -7.15 -1.67
CA ARG A 140 -19.16 -6.05 -1.28
C ARG A 140 -20.47 -6.03 -2.07
N ASP A 141 -20.39 -6.28 -3.38
CA ASP A 141 -21.54 -6.25 -4.28
C ASP A 141 -22.51 -7.40 -4.05
N ASP A 142 -22.11 -8.45 -3.33
CA ASP A 142 -22.96 -9.60 -3.01
C ASP A 142 -23.95 -9.31 -1.87
N VAL A 143 -23.67 -8.31 -1.04
CA VAL A 143 -24.47 -8.05 0.18
C VAL A 143 -24.85 -6.58 0.37
N VAL A 144 -24.04 -5.64 -0.08
CA VAL A 144 -24.27 -4.20 0.15
C VAL A 144 -25.28 -3.66 -0.88
N ASN A 145 -26.25 -2.88 -0.38
CA ASN A 145 -27.36 -2.33 -1.17
C ASN A 145 -28.36 -3.36 -1.75
N ILE A 146 -28.34 -4.59 -1.26
CA ILE A 146 -29.32 -5.62 -1.62
C ILE A 146 -30.39 -5.70 -0.53
N ASN A 147 -31.66 -5.48 -0.89
CA ASN A 147 -32.78 -5.46 0.05
C ASN A 147 -33.40 -6.83 0.30
N SER A 148 -33.09 -7.84 -0.52
CA SER A 148 -33.63 -9.19 -0.42
C SER A 148 -32.69 -10.11 0.34
N ALA A 149 -33.10 -10.58 1.50
CA ALA A 149 -32.31 -11.54 2.30
C ALA A 149 -32.08 -12.86 1.53
N ALA A 150 -33.05 -13.33 0.73
CA ALA A 150 -32.87 -14.51 -0.08
C ALA A 150 -31.81 -14.33 -1.16
N THR A 151 -31.76 -13.15 -1.78
CA THR A 151 -30.70 -12.82 -2.76
C THR A 151 -29.34 -12.77 -2.11
N ILE A 152 -29.22 -12.11 -0.94
CA ILE A 152 -27.98 -12.08 -0.18
C ILE A 152 -27.50 -13.51 0.15
N THR A 153 -28.40 -14.36 0.66
CA THR A 153 -28.04 -15.75 0.97
C THR A 153 -27.53 -16.50 -0.26
N THR A 154 -28.19 -16.33 -1.40
CA THR A 154 -27.77 -16.97 -2.66
C THR A 154 -26.39 -16.48 -3.09
N ASN A 155 -26.15 -15.17 -3.04
CA ASN A 155 -24.88 -14.59 -3.44
C ASN A 155 -23.73 -15.04 -2.50
N VAL A 156 -23.96 -14.98 -1.18
CA VAL A 156 -22.97 -15.40 -0.19
C VAL A 156 -22.60 -16.87 -0.34
N THR A 157 -23.60 -17.75 -0.59
CA THR A 157 -23.36 -19.17 -0.84
C THR A 157 -22.57 -19.37 -2.13
N ALA A 158 -22.95 -18.67 -3.19
CA ALA A 158 -22.24 -18.74 -4.47
C ALA A 158 -20.78 -18.26 -4.35
N THR A 159 -20.53 -17.19 -3.59
CA THR A 159 -19.16 -16.71 -3.31
C THR A 159 -18.37 -17.72 -2.51
N ALA A 160 -18.95 -18.30 -1.46
CA ALA A 160 -18.30 -19.35 -0.67
C ALA A 160 -17.89 -20.56 -1.52
N ASP A 161 -18.70 -20.94 -2.49
CA ASP A 161 -18.43 -22.06 -3.41
C ASP A 161 -17.27 -21.77 -4.39
N THR A 162 -16.87 -20.51 -4.55
CA THR A 162 -15.70 -20.14 -5.38
C THR A 162 -14.37 -20.27 -4.64
N PHE A 163 -14.41 -20.31 -3.32
CA PHE A 163 -13.19 -20.41 -2.53
C PHE A 163 -12.69 -21.85 -2.47
N THR A 164 -11.37 -22.00 -2.42
CA THR A 164 -10.73 -23.28 -2.21
C THR A 164 -11.14 -23.83 -0.84
N ASN A 165 -11.67 -25.05 -0.80
CA ASN A 165 -12.06 -25.68 0.45
C ASN A 165 -10.80 -25.94 1.31
N SER A 166 -10.74 -25.32 2.48
CA SER A 166 -9.58 -25.38 3.38
C SER A 166 -10.01 -25.24 4.83
N SER A 167 -9.34 -25.98 5.72
CA SER A 167 -9.47 -25.81 7.18
C SER A 167 -8.81 -24.52 7.69
N TYR A 168 -8.09 -23.81 6.85
CA TYR A 168 -7.43 -22.54 7.16
C TYR A 168 -8.29 -21.33 6.79
N LEU A 169 -9.53 -21.52 6.34
CA LEU A 169 -10.43 -20.44 5.96
C LEU A 169 -11.60 -20.31 6.93
N ILE A 170 -11.85 -19.08 7.36
CA ILE A 170 -13.07 -18.66 8.05
C ILE A 170 -13.75 -17.58 7.21
N MET A 171 -15.02 -17.76 6.85
CA MET A 171 -15.81 -16.76 6.14
C MET A 171 -16.98 -16.31 7.01
N ASP A 172 -17.18 -15.01 7.16
CA ASP A 172 -18.43 -14.45 7.67
C ASP A 172 -19.47 -14.26 6.53
N GLY A 173 -20.68 -13.91 6.90
CA GLY A 173 -21.78 -13.84 5.93
C GLY A 173 -22.26 -12.43 5.61
N ASN A 174 -21.70 -11.35 6.20
CA ASN A 174 -22.28 -10.03 6.01
C ASN A 174 -21.34 -8.90 6.45
N TYR A 175 -21.71 -7.66 6.10
CA TYR A 175 -21.08 -6.42 6.52
C TYR A 175 -21.87 -5.73 7.63
N LEU A 176 -21.17 -5.11 8.57
CA LEU A 176 -21.77 -4.26 9.59
C LEU A 176 -21.84 -2.82 9.09
N LYS A 177 -23.00 -2.18 9.26
CA LYS A 177 -23.13 -0.74 9.06
C LYS A 177 -22.87 -0.05 10.40
N VAL A 178 -21.79 0.69 10.47
CA VAL A 178 -21.42 1.52 11.61
C VAL A 178 -21.84 2.95 11.31
N TYR A 179 -22.40 3.64 12.30
CA TYR A 179 -22.73 5.07 12.23
C TYR A 179 -21.73 5.82 13.09
N ASP A 180 -21.13 6.85 12.51
CA ASP A 180 -20.30 7.83 13.23
C ASP A 180 -21.18 8.84 13.99
#